data_224a45485220964e8d358267577a6ecf
#
_entry.id   224a45485220964e8d358267577a6ecf
#
_cell.length_a   1.000
_cell.length_b   1.000
_cell.length_c   1.000
_cell.angle_alpha   90.00
_cell.angle_beta   90.00
_cell.angle_gamma   90.00
#
_symmetry.space_group_name_H-M   'P 1'
#
loop_
_entity.id
_entity.type
_entity.pdbx_description
1 polymer ?
#
loop_
_entity_poly.entity_id
_entity_poly.type
_entity_poly.pdbx_seq_one_letter_code
_entity_poly.pdbx_strand_id
1 'polypeptide(L)'
;HLRKFLPSHSIFPTGGDEGITAVASAPWGSAMLFPITYGYIKMLGGEGLKAATEMAIVNANYMSSALKSEYRTYYSGETGRVGHEMILDLTHFKKDYNIDCGDIAHRLMDYGFHAPTLSFPVHETLMVEPTESEPKAEMDRFIATLIQIKRECEEAAASGEADNVVVNAPHTAAEICGEWSHPYTREKAAFPLEFIRESKFFPYVSKIDNGYGDRNLVCRCTE
;
A
#
# COMPACT_ATOMS: atom_id res chain seq x y z
N HIS A 1 -4.95 -23.62 -32.27
CA HIS A 1 -4.83 -24.85 -31.47
C HIS A 1 -5.32 -24.65 -30.04
N LEU A 2 -5.38 -23.40 -29.51
CA LEU A 2 -5.84 -23.09 -28.16
C LEU A 2 -7.36 -22.92 -28.03
N ARG A 3 -8.09 -22.78 -29.15
CA ARG A 3 -9.55 -22.50 -29.10
C ARG A 3 -10.34 -23.53 -28.28
N LYS A 4 -9.98 -24.79 -28.34
CA LYS A 4 -10.66 -25.86 -27.62
C LYS A 4 -10.58 -25.73 -26.08
N PHE A 5 -9.62 -24.96 -25.56
CA PHE A 5 -9.43 -24.70 -24.13
C PHE A 5 -10.06 -23.40 -23.64
N LEU A 6 -10.61 -22.57 -24.55
CA LEU A 6 -11.28 -21.33 -24.16
C LEU A 6 -12.55 -21.63 -23.35
N PRO A 7 -12.93 -20.76 -22.40
CA PRO A 7 -14.16 -20.91 -21.66
C PRO A 7 -15.38 -20.97 -22.60
N SER A 8 -16.27 -21.89 -22.36
CA SER A 8 -17.54 -22.00 -23.10
C SER A 8 -18.55 -20.99 -22.57
N HIS A 9 -19.48 -20.55 -23.45
CA HIS A 9 -20.56 -19.63 -23.08
C HIS A 9 -21.88 -20.16 -23.65
N SER A 10 -22.97 -20.07 -22.87
CA SER A 10 -24.27 -20.62 -23.22
C SER A 10 -24.91 -19.99 -24.46
N ILE A 11 -24.58 -18.74 -24.76
CA ILE A 11 -25.16 -17.97 -25.89
C ILE A 11 -24.18 -17.90 -27.08
N PHE A 12 -22.89 -17.79 -26.82
CA PHE A 12 -21.84 -17.61 -27.84
C PHE A 12 -20.90 -18.82 -27.87
N PRO A 13 -20.70 -19.47 -29.00
CA PRO A 13 -19.79 -20.61 -29.12
C PRO A 13 -18.34 -20.16 -29.11
N THR A 14 -17.83 -19.71 -27.99
CA THR A 14 -16.47 -19.17 -27.86
C THR A 14 -15.43 -20.24 -27.57
N GLY A 15 -15.79 -21.26 -26.84
CA GLY A 15 -14.93 -22.34 -26.39
C GLY A 15 -15.06 -23.64 -27.17
N GLY A 16 -14.36 -24.65 -26.74
CA GLY A 16 -14.40 -26.02 -27.21
C GLY A 16 -14.73 -26.99 -26.08
N ASP A 17 -14.73 -28.27 -26.45
CA ASP A 17 -15.16 -29.36 -25.56
C ASP A 17 -14.23 -29.61 -24.38
N GLU A 18 -12.97 -29.10 -24.44
CA GLU A 18 -11.97 -29.22 -23.39
C GLU A 18 -11.85 -27.95 -22.52
N GLY A 19 -12.71 -26.95 -22.75
CA GLY A 19 -12.74 -25.71 -21.99
C GLY A 19 -13.61 -25.79 -20.73
N ILE A 20 -13.39 -24.85 -19.80
CA ILE A 20 -14.27 -24.66 -18.63
C ILE A 20 -15.54 -23.90 -19.03
N THR A 21 -16.51 -23.83 -18.12
CA THR A 21 -17.72 -23.01 -18.28
C THR A 21 -17.38 -21.52 -18.32
N ALA A 22 -18.33 -20.68 -18.66
CA ALA A 22 -18.15 -19.23 -18.72
C ALA A 22 -17.59 -18.67 -17.39
N VAL A 23 -16.50 -17.92 -17.48
CA VAL A 23 -15.85 -17.29 -16.32
C VAL A 23 -16.52 -15.97 -15.97
N ALA A 24 -17.07 -15.27 -16.97
CA ALA A 24 -17.74 -13.99 -16.80
C ALA A 24 -18.98 -13.92 -17.70
N SER A 25 -19.92 -13.01 -17.37
CA SER A 25 -21.12 -12.76 -18.18
C SER A 25 -20.81 -12.25 -19.59
N ALA A 26 -19.68 -11.55 -19.75
CA ALA A 26 -19.20 -11.06 -21.05
C ALA A 26 -18.17 -12.04 -21.64
N PRO A 27 -18.53 -12.83 -22.68
CA PRO A 27 -17.64 -13.86 -23.23
C PRO A 27 -16.37 -13.29 -23.88
N TRP A 28 -16.40 -12.03 -24.28
CA TRP A 28 -15.28 -11.33 -24.92
C TRP A 28 -14.54 -10.38 -23.95
N GLY A 29 -14.87 -10.42 -22.67
CA GLY A 29 -14.40 -9.46 -21.69
C GLY A 29 -15.02 -8.07 -21.82
N SER A 30 -14.45 -7.08 -21.15
CA SER A 30 -14.97 -5.70 -21.13
C SER A 30 -14.35 -4.87 -22.26
N ALA A 31 -14.88 -4.99 -23.47
CA ALA A 31 -14.38 -4.31 -24.65
C ALA A 31 -14.32 -2.77 -24.52
N MET A 32 -15.17 -2.18 -23.67
CA MET A 32 -15.16 -0.74 -23.37
C MET A 32 -13.87 -0.24 -22.72
N LEU A 33 -13.02 -1.12 -22.21
CA LEU A 33 -11.71 -0.74 -21.66
C LEU A 33 -10.67 -0.47 -22.76
N PHE A 34 -10.84 -1.06 -23.95
CA PHE A 34 -9.86 -0.87 -25.04
C PHE A 34 -9.71 0.59 -25.49
N PRO A 35 -10.77 1.42 -25.60
CA PRO A 35 -10.61 2.83 -25.92
C PRO A 35 -9.75 3.60 -24.91
N ILE A 36 -9.75 3.22 -23.62
CA ILE A 36 -8.90 3.83 -22.58
C ILE A 36 -7.44 3.52 -22.88
N THR A 37 -7.10 2.24 -23.08
CA THR A 37 -5.74 1.81 -23.45
C THR A 37 -5.28 2.44 -24.77
N TYR A 38 -6.16 2.46 -25.78
CA TYR A 38 -5.87 3.09 -27.06
C TYR A 38 -5.61 4.59 -26.91
N GLY A 39 -6.45 5.29 -26.16
CA GLY A 39 -6.28 6.72 -25.87
C GLY A 39 -4.96 7.01 -25.16
N TYR A 40 -4.61 6.23 -24.14
CA TYR A 40 -3.35 6.35 -23.40
C TYR A 40 -2.13 6.21 -24.34
N ILE A 41 -2.11 5.15 -25.15
CA ILE A 41 -1.03 4.92 -26.11
C ILE A 41 -0.95 6.05 -27.16
N LYS A 42 -2.09 6.52 -27.67
CA LYS A 42 -2.13 7.60 -28.66
C LYS A 42 -1.69 8.95 -28.09
N MET A 43 -2.00 9.22 -26.83
CA MET A 43 -1.60 10.45 -26.15
C MET A 43 -0.10 10.49 -25.88
N LEU A 44 0.48 9.39 -25.43
CA LEU A 44 1.91 9.33 -25.07
C LEU A 44 2.81 9.08 -26.28
N GLY A 45 2.36 8.30 -27.23
CA GLY A 45 3.22 7.82 -28.32
C GLY A 45 4.38 6.95 -27.81
N GLY A 46 5.26 6.52 -28.71
CA GLY A 46 6.38 5.65 -28.35
C GLY A 46 7.37 6.30 -27.37
N GLU A 47 7.70 7.57 -27.59
CA GLU A 47 8.63 8.31 -26.75
C GLU A 47 8.05 8.57 -25.35
N GLY A 48 6.76 8.92 -25.26
CA GLY A 48 6.10 9.14 -23.97
C GLY A 48 5.99 7.85 -23.14
N LEU A 49 5.67 6.71 -23.75
CA LEU A 49 5.64 5.41 -23.07
C LEU A 49 7.01 5.02 -22.52
N LYS A 50 8.08 5.26 -23.32
CA LYS A 50 9.46 5.05 -22.87
C LYS A 50 9.80 5.96 -21.69
N ALA A 51 9.52 7.25 -21.79
CA ALA A 51 9.81 8.23 -20.75
C ALA A 51 9.05 7.92 -19.45
N ALA A 52 7.78 7.49 -19.52
CA ALA A 52 7.01 7.06 -18.37
C ALA A 52 7.68 5.87 -17.65
N THR A 53 8.11 4.85 -18.38
CA THR A 53 8.81 3.69 -17.82
C THR A 53 10.15 4.08 -17.18
N GLU A 54 10.93 4.91 -17.85
CA GLU A 54 12.21 5.40 -17.31
C GLU A 54 11.99 6.22 -16.03
N MET A 55 10.97 7.08 -15.98
CA MET A 55 10.65 7.88 -14.82
C MET A 55 10.20 7.00 -13.64
N ALA A 56 9.38 5.97 -13.86
CA ALA A 56 8.98 5.04 -12.80
C ALA A 56 10.19 4.38 -12.13
N ILE A 57 11.18 3.95 -12.94
CA ILE A 57 12.43 3.38 -12.42
C ILE A 57 13.25 4.42 -11.65
N VAL A 58 13.34 5.65 -12.16
CA VAL A 58 14.06 6.75 -11.49
C VAL A 58 13.40 7.06 -10.13
N ASN A 59 12.09 7.18 -10.08
CA ASN A 59 11.34 7.47 -8.85
C ASN A 59 11.52 6.40 -7.78
N ALA A 60 11.40 5.12 -8.13
CA ALA A 60 11.62 4.03 -7.19
C ALA A 60 13.07 4.02 -6.65
N ASN A 61 14.05 4.25 -7.51
CA ASN A 61 15.46 4.33 -7.09
C ASN A 61 15.78 5.57 -6.26
N TYR A 62 15.13 6.70 -6.52
CA TYR A 62 15.23 7.90 -5.70
C TYR A 62 14.77 7.61 -4.27
N MET A 63 13.59 7.04 -4.10
CA MET A 63 13.04 6.69 -2.79
C MET A 63 13.87 5.63 -2.07
N SER A 64 14.26 4.55 -2.77
CA SER A 64 15.12 3.51 -2.23
C SER A 64 16.45 4.06 -1.72
N SER A 65 17.07 4.98 -2.47
CA SER A 65 18.33 5.63 -2.06
C SER A 65 18.17 6.54 -0.84
N ALA A 66 17.07 7.28 -0.78
CA ALA A 66 16.76 8.18 0.34
C ALA A 66 16.44 7.42 1.64
N LEU A 67 15.85 6.25 1.53
CA LEU A 67 15.48 5.41 2.69
C LEU A 67 16.58 4.43 3.12
N LYS A 68 17.66 4.31 2.36
CA LYS A 68 18.70 3.27 2.54
C LYS A 68 19.32 3.21 3.94
N SER A 69 19.44 4.34 4.63
CA SER A 69 19.99 4.39 6.00
C SER A 69 19.01 3.88 7.05
N GLU A 70 17.71 3.95 6.77
CA GLU A 70 16.65 3.65 7.73
C GLU A 70 15.97 2.31 7.47
N TYR A 71 15.82 1.94 6.18
CA TYR A 71 15.13 0.73 5.73
C TYR A 71 15.98 -0.05 4.76
N ARG A 72 16.10 -1.34 4.98
CA ARG A 72 16.71 -2.25 4.01
C ARG A 72 15.77 -2.46 2.84
N THR A 73 16.27 -2.37 1.60
CA THR A 73 15.58 -2.87 0.42
C THR A 73 15.83 -4.39 0.32
N TYR A 74 14.76 -5.18 0.28
CA TYR A 74 14.84 -6.65 0.34
C TYR A 74 15.47 -7.23 -0.93
N TYR A 75 15.03 -6.79 -2.11
CA TYR A 75 15.60 -7.21 -3.40
C TYR A 75 16.22 -6.00 -4.12
N SER A 76 17.41 -6.21 -4.64
CA SER A 76 18.09 -5.25 -5.52
C SER A 76 18.96 -6.00 -6.53
N GLY A 77 19.22 -5.38 -7.69
CA GLY A 77 20.20 -5.87 -8.65
C GLY A 77 21.63 -5.76 -8.13
N GLU A 78 22.59 -6.26 -8.91
CA GLU A 78 24.02 -6.26 -8.58
C GLU A 78 24.57 -4.84 -8.29
N THR A 79 23.98 -3.82 -8.90
CA THR A 79 24.33 -2.41 -8.68
C THR A 79 23.66 -1.79 -7.45
N GLY A 80 22.87 -2.55 -6.70
CA GLY A 80 22.09 -2.06 -5.56
C GLY A 80 20.84 -1.25 -5.97
N ARG A 81 20.43 -1.32 -7.23
CA ARG A 81 19.26 -0.62 -7.77
C ARG A 81 18.05 -1.54 -7.86
N VAL A 82 16.87 -0.93 -7.80
CA VAL A 82 15.56 -1.57 -7.96
C VAL A 82 14.96 -1.30 -9.34
N GLY A 83 13.90 -1.99 -9.71
CA GLY A 83 13.10 -1.72 -10.88
C GLY A 83 12.18 -0.49 -10.69
N HIS A 84 10.92 -0.63 -11.06
CA HIS A 84 9.88 0.41 -10.89
C HIS A 84 9.26 0.40 -9.49
N GLU A 85 9.56 -0.60 -8.68
CA GLU A 85 9.10 -0.77 -7.30
C GLU A 85 10.26 -1.15 -6.37
N MET A 86 10.05 -1.00 -5.07
CA MET A 86 10.99 -1.45 -4.05
C MET A 86 10.24 -2.20 -2.94
N ILE A 87 10.89 -3.19 -2.36
CA ILE A 87 10.37 -3.96 -1.23
C ILE A 87 11.18 -3.57 0.01
N LEU A 88 10.53 -2.87 0.94
CA LEU A 88 11.12 -2.46 2.21
C LEU A 88 10.99 -3.59 3.22
N ASP A 89 12.10 -3.99 3.81
CA ASP A 89 12.22 -5.08 4.77
C ASP A 89 11.89 -4.58 6.18
N LEU A 90 10.81 -5.09 6.75
CA LEU A 90 10.34 -4.83 8.11
C LEU A 90 10.45 -6.07 9.01
N THR A 91 11.08 -7.14 8.54
CA THR A 91 11.15 -8.43 9.25
C THR A 91 11.75 -8.32 10.66
N HIS A 92 12.62 -7.34 10.88
CA HIS A 92 13.25 -7.09 12.18
C HIS A 92 12.39 -6.25 13.13
N PHE A 93 11.38 -5.48 12.64
CA PHE A 93 10.59 -4.56 13.46
C PHE A 93 9.82 -5.27 14.57
N LYS A 94 9.28 -6.47 14.29
CA LYS A 94 8.59 -7.27 15.30
C LYS A 94 9.49 -7.69 16.44
N LYS A 95 10.74 -8.04 16.13
CA LYS A 95 11.73 -8.44 17.13
C LYS A 95 12.28 -7.25 17.90
N ASP A 96 12.61 -6.16 17.20
CA ASP A 96 13.34 -5.02 17.76
C ASP A 96 12.40 -4.02 18.46
N TYR A 97 11.17 -3.88 17.97
CA TYR A 97 10.20 -2.87 18.45
C TYR A 97 8.86 -3.46 18.90
N ASN A 98 8.62 -4.76 18.69
CA ASN A 98 7.31 -5.42 18.89
C ASN A 98 6.19 -4.81 18.00
N ILE A 99 6.53 -4.27 16.86
CA ILE A 99 5.65 -3.63 15.87
C ILE A 99 5.72 -4.45 14.58
N ASP A 100 4.59 -4.74 13.93
CA ASP A 100 4.52 -5.45 12.67
C ASP A 100 4.24 -4.51 11.48
N CYS A 101 4.31 -5.06 10.25
CA CYS A 101 4.09 -4.26 9.06
C CYS A 101 2.66 -3.69 8.95
N GLY A 102 1.67 -4.36 9.56
CA GLY A 102 0.30 -3.88 9.63
C GLY A 102 0.17 -2.62 10.50
N ASP A 103 0.87 -2.58 11.62
CA ASP A 103 0.92 -1.40 12.49
C ASP A 103 1.51 -0.19 11.75
N ILE A 104 2.59 -0.41 10.99
CA ILE A 104 3.21 0.65 10.17
C ILE A 104 2.26 1.12 9.06
N ALA A 105 1.55 0.19 8.41
CA ALA A 105 0.56 0.52 7.40
C ALA A 105 -0.60 1.35 7.96
N HIS A 106 -1.10 1.00 9.14
CA HIS A 106 -2.11 1.78 9.85
C HIS A 106 -1.58 3.17 10.24
N ARG A 107 -0.33 3.24 10.68
CA ARG A 107 0.29 4.54 11.02
C ARG A 107 0.48 5.43 9.79
N LEU A 108 0.77 4.89 8.62
CA LEU A 108 0.79 5.64 7.35
C LEU A 108 -0.54 6.33 7.05
N MET A 109 -1.68 5.73 7.43
CA MET A 109 -3.00 6.35 7.26
C MET A 109 -3.14 7.65 8.08
N ASP A 110 -2.55 7.71 9.27
CA ASP A 110 -2.53 8.94 10.09
C ASP A 110 -1.74 10.07 9.42
N TYR A 111 -0.77 9.73 8.60
CA TYR A 111 0.01 10.65 7.78
C TYR A 111 -0.65 10.99 6.43
N GLY A 112 -1.84 10.44 6.18
CA GLY A 112 -2.63 10.70 4.97
C GLY A 112 -2.19 9.88 3.77
N PHE A 113 -1.51 8.76 3.97
CA PHE A 113 -1.13 7.83 2.91
C PHE A 113 -2.01 6.58 2.91
N HIS A 114 -2.42 6.16 1.73
CA HIS A 114 -2.89 4.80 1.52
C HIS A 114 -1.68 3.85 1.61
N ALA A 115 -1.78 2.86 2.49
CA ALA A 115 -0.64 1.97 2.72
C ALA A 115 -0.27 1.18 1.46
N PRO A 116 1.03 0.96 1.22
CA PRO A 116 1.50 0.06 0.17
C PRO A 116 1.05 -1.39 0.41
N THR A 117 1.22 -2.25 -0.60
CA THR A 117 0.96 -3.69 -0.47
C THR A 117 1.81 -4.29 0.65
N LEU A 118 1.13 -5.02 1.56
CA LEU A 118 1.75 -5.64 2.72
C LEU A 118 2.14 -7.09 2.44
N SER A 119 3.25 -7.52 3.03
CA SER A 119 3.65 -8.93 3.11
C SER A 119 3.61 -9.66 1.76
N PHE A 120 4.03 -8.98 0.70
CA PHE A 120 4.11 -9.54 -0.65
C PHE A 120 5.35 -8.96 -1.39
N PRO A 121 6.15 -9.81 -2.03
CA PRO A 121 6.11 -11.30 -2.07
C PRO A 121 6.68 -11.96 -0.80
N VAL A 122 7.18 -11.19 0.14
CA VAL A 122 7.81 -11.66 1.38
C VAL A 122 7.00 -11.16 2.57
N HIS A 123 6.82 -12.00 3.58
CA HIS A 123 6.14 -11.63 4.82
C HIS A 123 6.89 -10.51 5.56
N GLU A 124 6.15 -9.64 6.26
CA GLU A 124 6.70 -8.47 6.95
C GLU A 124 7.50 -7.52 6.03
N THR A 125 6.92 -7.19 4.88
CA THR A 125 7.48 -6.21 3.95
C THR A 125 6.42 -5.21 3.46
N LEU A 126 6.88 -4.06 2.95
CA LEU A 126 6.07 -3.11 2.20
C LEU A 126 6.57 -3.02 0.76
N MET A 127 5.69 -3.25 -0.21
CA MET A 127 6.01 -3.06 -1.62
C MET A 127 5.55 -1.68 -2.07
N VAL A 128 6.51 -0.80 -2.32
CA VAL A 128 6.30 0.61 -2.66
C VAL A 128 6.54 0.83 -4.14
N GLU A 129 5.54 1.34 -4.84
CA GLU A 129 5.57 1.64 -6.27
C GLU A 129 5.12 3.10 -6.48
N PRO A 130 6.06 4.05 -6.68
CA PRO A 130 5.71 5.47 -6.88
C PRO A 130 5.15 5.74 -8.26
N THR A 131 5.33 4.86 -9.24
CA THR A 131 5.04 5.03 -10.65
C THR A 131 5.77 6.23 -11.28
N GLU A 132 5.39 6.63 -12.50
CA GLU A 132 5.88 7.84 -13.15
C GLU A 132 5.10 9.10 -12.75
N SER A 133 3.92 8.92 -12.16
CA SER A 133 2.96 10.01 -11.93
C SER A 133 3.14 10.75 -10.61
N GLU A 134 3.87 10.18 -9.65
CA GLU A 134 4.08 10.84 -8.36
C GLU A 134 5.07 12.00 -8.46
N PRO A 135 4.69 13.22 -8.03
CA PRO A 135 5.61 14.34 -7.99
C PRO A 135 6.66 14.15 -6.90
N LYS A 136 7.84 14.72 -7.13
CA LYS A 136 8.95 14.63 -6.17
C LYS A 136 8.55 15.05 -4.75
N ALA A 137 7.74 16.11 -4.61
CA ALA A 137 7.27 16.59 -3.32
C ALA A 137 6.46 15.53 -2.55
N GLU A 138 5.65 14.72 -3.24
CA GLU A 138 4.88 13.66 -2.62
C GLU A 138 5.80 12.48 -2.20
N MET A 139 6.77 12.14 -3.03
CA MET A 139 7.79 11.15 -2.66
C MET A 139 8.60 11.59 -1.43
N ASP A 140 8.98 12.88 -1.37
CA ASP A 140 9.68 13.46 -0.21
C ASP A 140 8.82 13.40 1.06
N ARG A 141 7.51 13.68 0.96
CA ARG A 141 6.55 13.52 2.06
C ARG A 141 6.49 12.08 2.56
N PHE A 142 6.42 11.11 1.64
CA PHE A 142 6.37 9.69 1.98
C PHE A 142 7.67 9.23 2.66
N ILE A 143 8.83 9.64 2.13
CA ILE A 143 10.14 9.35 2.72
C ILE A 143 10.22 9.92 4.14
N ALA A 144 9.87 11.20 4.34
CA ALA A 144 9.86 11.82 5.66
C ALA A 144 8.92 11.11 6.64
N THR A 145 7.78 10.66 6.17
CA THR A 145 6.81 9.89 6.94
C THR A 145 7.39 8.56 7.40
N LEU A 146 7.97 7.77 6.52
CA LEU A 146 8.57 6.48 6.90
C LEU A 146 9.71 6.67 7.92
N ILE A 147 10.56 7.67 7.72
CA ILE A 147 11.63 7.98 8.67
C ILE A 147 11.05 8.35 10.05
N GLN A 148 9.98 9.15 10.08
CA GLN A 148 9.32 9.52 11.33
C GLN A 148 8.65 8.33 12.00
N ILE A 149 7.96 7.46 11.26
CA ILE A 149 7.35 6.23 11.81
C ILE A 149 8.42 5.34 12.44
N LYS A 150 9.59 5.18 11.81
CA LYS A 150 10.68 4.41 12.40
C LYS A 150 11.14 5.01 13.73
N ARG A 151 11.28 6.33 13.83
CA ARG A 151 11.60 7.01 15.09
C ARG A 151 10.54 6.77 16.16
N GLU A 152 9.26 6.79 15.78
CA GLU A 152 8.16 6.46 16.68
C GLU A 152 8.25 5.00 17.19
N CYS A 153 8.67 4.06 16.33
CA CYS A 153 8.93 2.67 16.74
C CYS A 153 10.10 2.57 17.72
N GLU A 154 11.19 3.28 17.46
CA GLU A 154 12.37 3.35 18.35
C GLU A 154 12.02 3.97 19.72
N GLU A 155 11.23 5.03 19.73
CA GLU A 155 10.73 5.66 20.96
C GLU A 155 9.82 4.71 21.76
N ALA A 156 8.90 4.02 21.09
CA ALA A 156 8.01 3.03 21.72
C ALA A 156 8.81 1.88 22.37
N ALA A 157 9.81 1.38 21.66
CA ALA A 157 10.68 0.33 22.20
C ALA A 157 11.50 0.82 23.39
N ALA A 158 12.04 2.04 23.31
CA ALA A 158 12.83 2.63 24.39
C ALA A 158 12.02 2.93 25.67
N SER A 159 10.73 3.31 25.52
CA SER A 159 9.84 3.54 26.64
C SER A 159 9.31 2.26 27.27
N GLY A 160 9.26 1.16 26.52
CA GLY A 160 8.63 -0.10 26.92
C GLY A 160 7.09 -0.03 27.00
N GLU A 161 6.49 1.07 26.52
CA GLU A 161 5.04 1.28 26.54
C GLU A 161 4.33 0.43 25.48
N ALA A 162 3.47 -0.48 25.93
CA ALA A 162 2.63 -1.26 25.02
C ALA A 162 1.55 -0.39 24.33
N ASP A 163 1.05 0.62 25.06
CA ASP A 163 0.11 1.62 24.55
C ASP A 163 0.89 2.76 23.88
N ASN A 164 1.14 2.66 22.57
CA ASN A 164 1.93 3.62 21.83
C ASN A 164 1.24 4.03 20.51
N VAL A 165 1.71 5.14 19.95
CA VAL A 165 1.08 5.80 18.80
C VAL A 165 1.09 4.96 17.52
N VAL A 166 2.02 4.02 17.37
CA VAL A 166 2.11 3.16 16.19
C VAL A 166 1.14 1.99 16.29
N VAL A 167 1.13 1.31 17.44
CA VAL A 167 0.27 0.14 17.69
C VAL A 167 -1.21 0.51 17.68
N ASN A 168 -1.58 1.73 18.12
CA ASN A 168 -2.96 2.18 18.17
C ASN A 168 -3.46 2.85 16.88
N ALA A 169 -2.58 3.08 15.91
CA ALA A 169 -2.99 3.64 14.63
C ALA A 169 -3.97 2.72 13.88
N PRO A 170 -4.88 3.28 13.06
CA PRO A 170 -5.05 4.69 12.75
C PRO A 170 -5.96 5.42 13.75
N HIS A 171 -5.73 6.71 13.95
CA HIS A 171 -6.50 7.55 14.87
C HIS A 171 -7.61 8.31 14.14
N THR A 172 -8.85 8.08 14.53
CA THR A 172 -10.02 8.75 13.95
C THR A 172 -10.25 10.13 14.55
N ALA A 173 -11.00 10.98 13.85
CA ALA A 173 -11.42 12.27 14.39
C ALA A 173 -12.25 12.13 15.68
N ALA A 174 -13.06 11.09 15.78
CA ALA A 174 -13.87 10.82 16.97
C ALA A 174 -13.00 10.54 18.21
N GLU A 175 -11.92 9.75 18.06
CA GLU A 175 -10.96 9.48 19.14
C GLU A 175 -10.18 10.75 19.53
N ILE A 176 -9.68 11.51 18.55
CA ILE A 176 -8.92 12.74 18.81
C ILE A 176 -9.76 13.78 19.54
N CYS A 177 -11.06 13.87 19.25
CA CYS A 177 -11.98 14.83 19.89
C CYS A 177 -12.68 14.28 21.15
N GLY A 178 -12.58 12.97 21.39
CA GLY A 178 -13.21 12.30 22.53
C GLY A 178 -12.38 12.31 23.82
N GLU A 179 -12.67 11.38 24.70
CA GLU A 179 -11.83 11.11 25.87
C GLU A 179 -10.47 10.54 25.42
N TRP A 180 -9.42 10.94 26.13
CA TRP A 180 -8.05 10.56 25.76
C TRP A 180 -7.33 9.96 26.96
N SER A 181 -7.06 8.67 26.90
CA SER A 181 -6.39 7.93 27.96
C SER A 181 -4.98 7.43 27.59
N HIS A 182 -4.54 7.69 26.34
CA HIS A 182 -3.22 7.26 25.88
C HIS A 182 -2.08 8.06 26.52
N PRO A 183 -0.89 7.46 26.74
CA PRO A 183 0.25 8.13 27.33
C PRO A 183 0.95 9.12 26.41
N TYR A 184 0.57 9.16 25.13
CA TYR A 184 1.07 10.12 24.14
C TYR A 184 0.03 11.21 23.83
N THR A 185 0.46 12.32 23.26
CA THR A 185 -0.42 13.48 23.01
C THR A 185 -1.30 13.28 21.76
N ARG A 186 -2.50 13.90 21.77
CA ARG A 186 -3.36 13.99 20.58
C ARG A 186 -2.64 14.60 19.39
N GLU A 187 -1.77 15.56 19.63
CA GLU A 187 -0.97 16.20 18.59
C GLU A 187 -0.02 15.19 17.92
N LYS A 188 0.69 14.37 18.70
CA LYS A 188 1.55 13.30 18.18
C LYS A 188 0.74 12.28 17.39
N ALA A 189 -0.49 11.98 17.81
CA ALA A 189 -1.38 11.07 17.09
C ALA A 189 -1.85 11.63 15.75
N ALA A 190 -2.37 12.87 15.75
CA ALA A 190 -3.04 13.46 14.59
C ALA A 190 -2.12 14.26 13.67
N PHE A 191 -1.10 14.92 14.21
CA PHE A 191 -0.24 15.89 13.50
C PHE A 191 1.25 15.65 13.75
N PRO A 192 1.75 14.44 13.47
CA PRO A 192 3.13 14.08 13.80
C PRO A 192 4.20 14.81 12.98
N LEU A 193 3.83 15.41 11.83
CA LEU A 193 4.69 16.27 11.00
C LEU A 193 3.92 17.52 10.56
N GLU A 194 4.63 18.63 10.39
CA GLU A 194 4.03 19.94 10.10
C GLU A 194 3.17 19.96 8.84
N PHE A 195 3.62 19.31 7.76
CA PHE A 195 2.88 19.30 6.50
C PHE A 195 1.48 18.67 6.60
N ILE A 196 1.23 17.85 7.66
CA ILE A 196 -0.07 17.21 7.86
C ILE A 196 -1.13 18.21 8.31
N ARG A 197 -0.74 19.28 9.00
CA ARG A 197 -1.68 20.31 9.50
C ARG A 197 -2.48 20.97 8.39
N GLU A 198 -1.86 21.16 7.22
CA GLU A 198 -2.49 21.86 6.09
C GLU A 198 -3.46 20.95 5.31
N SER A 199 -3.29 19.62 5.40
CA SER A 199 -4.03 18.67 4.57
C SER A 199 -4.40 17.38 5.33
N LYS A 200 -4.76 17.50 6.63
CA LYS A 200 -5.12 16.34 7.44
C LYS A 200 -6.36 15.64 6.90
N PHE A 201 -6.20 14.37 6.62
CA PHE A 201 -7.28 13.44 6.39
C PHE A 201 -7.38 12.48 7.58
N PHE A 202 -8.53 12.44 8.24
CA PHE A 202 -8.75 11.49 9.33
C PHE A 202 -9.29 10.16 8.80
N PRO A 203 -8.68 9.03 9.19
CA PRO A 203 -9.26 7.72 8.92
C PRO A 203 -10.68 7.60 9.50
N TYR A 204 -11.55 6.88 8.80
CA TYR A 204 -12.95 6.70 9.22
C TYR A 204 -13.11 5.67 10.33
N VAL A 205 -12.18 4.71 10.40
CA VAL A 205 -12.25 3.56 11.29
C VAL A 205 -10.92 3.41 12.02
N SER A 206 -10.98 3.13 13.32
CA SER A 206 -9.83 2.77 14.14
C SER A 206 -9.30 1.37 13.78
N LYS A 207 -8.25 0.95 14.44
CA LYS A 207 -7.67 -0.39 14.26
C LYS A 207 -8.71 -1.48 14.50
N ILE A 208 -8.81 -2.40 13.54
CA ILE A 208 -9.73 -3.55 13.55
C ILE A 208 -8.90 -4.82 13.78
N ASP A 209 -9.41 -5.73 14.63
CA ASP A 209 -8.91 -7.10 14.69
C ASP A 209 -9.44 -7.90 13.49
N ASN A 210 -8.69 -7.86 12.39
CA ASN A 210 -9.02 -8.57 11.15
C ASN A 210 -9.10 -10.08 11.39
N GLY A 211 -8.20 -10.64 12.18
CA GLY A 211 -8.20 -12.07 12.48
C GLY A 211 -9.44 -12.53 13.25
N TYR A 212 -9.94 -11.71 14.14
CA TYR A 212 -11.23 -11.97 14.80
C TYR A 212 -12.37 -11.85 13.80
N GLY A 213 -12.40 -10.79 12.99
CA GLY A 213 -13.44 -10.57 11.99
C GLY A 213 -13.55 -11.71 10.98
N ASP A 214 -12.43 -12.19 10.47
CA ASP A 214 -12.39 -13.31 9.51
C ASP A 214 -12.92 -14.63 10.09
N ARG A 215 -12.71 -14.86 11.39
CA ARG A 215 -13.22 -16.05 12.08
C ARG A 215 -14.65 -15.91 12.58
N ASN A 216 -15.17 -14.69 12.63
CA ASN A 216 -16.51 -14.41 13.19
C ASN A 216 -17.37 -13.64 12.18
N LEU A 217 -17.46 -14.16 10.96
CA LEU A 217 -18.30 -13.58 9.91
C LEU A 217 -19.77 -13.62 10.37
N VAL A 218 -20.42 -12.46 10.37
CA VAL A 218 -21.85 -12.34 10.61
C VAL A 218 -22.53 -12.11 9.28
N CYS A 219 -23.18 -13.15 8.75
CA CYS A 219 -24.06 -13.01 7.59
C CYS A 219 -25.35 -12.31 8.06
N ARG A 220 -25.56 -11.08 7.61
CA ARG A 220 -26.82 -10.35 7.82
C ARG A 220 -27.80 -10.49 6.64
N CYS A 221 -27.67 -11.51 5.85
CA CYS A 221 -28.74 -11.91 4.92
C CYS A 221 -29.89 -12.49 5.76
N THR A 222 -30.54 -11.65 6.51
CA THR A 222 -31.76 -12.01 7.18
C THR A 222 -32.93 -11.45 6.38
N GLU A 223 -33.68 -12.39 5.79
CA GLU A 223 -35.10 -12.32 5.42
C GLU A 223 -35.49 -11.33 4.34
#